data_8a05fe53d521d0ec73e42e29c62e3695
#
_entry.id   8a05fe53d521d0ec73e42e29c62e3695
#
_cell.length_a   1.000
_cell.length_b   1.000
_cell.length_c   1.000
_cell.angle_alpha   90.00
_cell.angle_beta   90.00
_cell.angle_gamma   90.00
#
_symmetry.space_group_name_H-M   'P 1'
#
loop_
_entity.id
_entity.type
_entity.pdbx_description
1 polymer ?
#
loop_
_entity_poly.entity_id
_entity_poly.type
_entity_poly.pdbx_seq_one_letter_code
_entity_poly.pdbx_strand_id
1 'polypeptide(L)' 'MNVIDWILNLFRDEVSAQAFVDDPERAMCGAGVQNASAAQLQHAAAAVAPAAVVHGGGNPVVGLQQAVAQTHGIAFTPQR' A
#
# COMPACT_ATOMS: atom_id res chain seq x y z
N MET A 1 -14.75 -3.42 2.27
CA MET A 1 -13.87 -3.27 1.09
C MET A 1 -12.84 -4.38 1.13
N ASN A 2 -12.62 -5.09 0.04
CA ASN A 2 -11.57 -6.12 0.07
C ASN A 2 -10.20 -5.50 -0.19
N VAL A 3 -9.14 -6.27 0.09
CA VAL A 3 -7.77 -5.76 0.02
C VAL A 3 -7.40 -5.29 -1.39
N ILE A 4 -7.82 -6.03 -2.41
CA ILE A 4 -7.50 -5.68 -3.80
C ILE A 4 -8.16 -4.35 -4.19
N ASP A 5 -9.44 -4.19 -3.86
CA ASP A 5 -10.16 -2.95 -4.15
C ASP A 5 -9.55 -1.77 -3.40
N TRP A 6 -9.13 -1.99 -2.17
CA TRP A 6 -8.49 -0.95 -1.38
C TRP A 6 -7.17 -0.52 -2.02
N ILE A 7 -6.35 -1.47 -2.46
CA ILE A 7 -5.08 -1.17 -3.11
C ILE A 7 -5.31 -0.40 -4.41
N LEU A 8 -6.30 -0.83 -5.21
CA LEU A 8 -6.65 -0.10 -6.44
C LEU A 8 -7.04 1.34 -6.12
N ASN A 9 -7.77 1.54 -5.04
CA ASN A 9 -8.16 2.88 -4.63
C ASN A 9 -6.96 3.75 -4.26
N LEU A 10 -5.93 3.16 -3.67
CA LEU A 10 -4.70 3.90 -3.35
C LEU A 10 -4.03 4.44 -4.61
N PHE A 11 -4.13 3.73 -5.72
CA PHE A 11 -3.55 4.17 -6.99
C PHE A 11 -4.43 5.15 -7.75
N ARG A 12 -5.69 5.32 -7.35
CA ARG A 12 -6.64 6.21 -8.00
C ARG A 12 -6.85 7.51 -7.24
N ASP A 13 -6.80 7.46 -5.91
CA ASP A 13 -7.15 8.58 -5.05
C ASP A 13 -5.90 9.07 -4.32
N GLU A 14 -5.47 10.27 -4.65
CA GLU A 14 -4.28 10.87 -4.05
C GLU A 14 -4.44 11.06 -2.53
N VAL A 15 -5.62 11.42 -2.08
CA VAL A 15 -5.86 11.62 -0.65
C VAL A 15 -5.68 10.32 0.12
N SER A 16 -6.25 9.24 -0.40
CA SER A 16 -6.08 7.92 0.21
C SER A 16 -4.63 7.47 0.16
N ALA A 17 -3.95 7.73 -0.96
CA ALA A 17 -2.55 7.39 -1.13
C ALA A 17 -1.68 8.12 -0.11
N GLN A 18 -1.90 9.40 0.08
CA GLN A 18 -1.14 10.20 1.02
C GLN A 18 -1.37 9.75 2.45
N ALA A 19 -2.60 9.44 2.81
CA ALA A 19 -2.92 8.91 4.15
C ALA A 19 -2.21 7.60 4.41
N PHE A 20 -2.15 6.72 3.42
CA PHE A 20 -1.47 5.44 3.54
C PHE A 20 0.04 5.61 3.68
N VAL A 21 0.63 6.54 2.92
CA VAL A 21 2.06 6.81 3.00
C VAL A 21 2.44 7.41 4.36
N ASP A 22 1.59 8.30 4.88
CA ASP A 22 1.84 8.94 6.17
C ASP A 22 1.67 7.96 7.35
N ASP A 23 0.58 7.19 7.33
CA ASP A 23 0.25 6.29 8.43
C ASP A 23 -0.50 5.08 7.88
N PRO A 24 0.24 4.03 7.51
CA PRO A 24 -0.35 2.86 6.90
C PRO A 24 -1.31 2.11 7.82
N GLU A 25 -1.01 2.06 9.11
CA GLU A 25 -1.88 1.36 10.05
C GLU A 25 -3.24 2.04 10.15
N ARG A 26 -3.24 3.35 10.23
CA ARG A 26 -4.47 4.12 10.32
C ARG A 26 -5.28 4.01 9.04
N ALA A 27 -4.60 4.06 7.89
CA ALA A 27 -5.26 3.92 6.60
C ALA A 27 -5.91 2.55 6.46
N MET A 28 -5.22 1.50 6.89
CA MET A 28 -5.76 0.14 6.84
C MET A 28 -6.94 -0.01 7.80
N CYS A 29 -6.85 0.57 8.98
CA CYS A 29 -7.93 0.54 9.97
C CYS A 29 -9.17 1.24 9.42
N GLY A 30 -8.99 2.42 8.84
CA GLY A 30 -10.09 3.17 8.27
C GLY A 30 -10.76 2.49 7.09
N ALA A 31 -10.02 1.68 6.36
CA ALA A 31 -10.53 0.92 5.22
C ALA A 31 -11.12 -0.43 5.60
N GLY A 32 -10.92 -0.85 6.85
CA GLY A 32 -11.41 -2.14 7.30
C GLY A 32 -10.58 -3.32 6.82
N VAL A 33 -9.32 -3.09 6.45
CA VAL A 33 -8.42 -4.15 5.97
C VAL A 33 -7.29 -4.44 6.95
N GLN A 34 -7.42 -3.96 8.17
CA GLN A 34 -6.39 -4.15 9.19
C GLN A 34 -6.18 -5.62 9.57
N ASN A 35 -7.16 -6.45 9.31
CA ASN A 35 -7.09 -7.89 9.61
C ASN A 35 -6.41 -8.69 8.50
N ALA A 36 -6.06 -8.04 7.41
CA ALA A 36 -5.37 -8.71 6.31
C ALA A 36 -3.98 -9.15 6.76
N SER A 37 -3.64 -10.41 6.48
CA SER A 37 -2.32 -10.92 6.79
C SER A 37 -1.28 -10.37 5.81
N ALA A 38 0.00 -10.48 6.19
CA ALA A 38 1.09 -10.08 5.30
C ALA A 38 1.03 -10.86 3.98
N ALA A 39 0.65 -12.13 4.04
CA ALA A 39 0.51 -12.95 2.84
C ALA A 39 -0.60 -12.42 1.93
N GLN A 40 -1.72 -12.01 2.50
CA GLN A 40 -2.82 -11.44 1.72
C GLN A 40 -2.42 -10.12 1.08
N LEU A 41 -1.72 -9.26 1.82
CA LEU A 41 -1.24 -7.99 1.29
C LEU A 41 -0.24 -8.22 0.16
N GLN A 42 0.68 -9.15 0.34
CA GLN A 42 1.67 -9.47 -0.68
C GLN A 42 1.02 -10.00 -1.94
N HIS A 43 0.06 -10.90 -1.79
CA HIS A 43 -0.66 -11.48 -2.92
C HIS A 43 -1.45 -10.42 -3.68
N ALA A 44 -2.15 -9.56 -2.96
CA ALA A 44 -2.93 -8.48 -3.58
C ALA A 44 -2.03 -7.45 -4.25
N ALA A 45 -0.92 -7.10 -3.59
CA ALA A 45 0.04 -6.15 -4.16
C ALA A 45 0.68 -6.71 -5.43
N ALA A 46 1.00 -8.00 -5.45
CA ALA A 46 1.57 -8.63 -6.64
C ALA A 46 0.59 -8.63 -7.81
N ALA A 47 -0.70 -8.76 -7.52
CA ALA A 47 -1.73 -8.74 -8.56
C ALA A 47 -1.95 -7.35 -9.16
N VAL A 48 -1.85 -6.31 -8.32
CA VAL A 48 -2.12 -4.93 -8.73
C VAL A 48 -0.84 -4.19 -9.12
N ALA A 49 0.22 -4.36 -8.34
CA ALA A 49 1.48 -3.65 -8.52
C ALA A 49 2.64 -4.59 -8.21
N PRO A 50 3.02 -5.44 -9.16
CA PRO A 50 4.09 -6.42 -8.93
C PRO A 50 5.42 -5.79 -8.47
N ALA A 51 5.72 -4.57 -8.91
CA ALA A 51 6.94 -3.89 -8.53
C ALA A 51 6.98 -3.57 -7.03
N ALA A 52 5.83 -3.44 -6.38
CA ALA A 52 5.77 -3.14 -4.96
C ALA A 52 6.40 -4.26 -4.11
N VAL A 53 6.25 -5.49 -4.55
CA VAL A 53 6.82 -6.65 -3.84
C VAL A 53 8.34 -6.60 -3.85
N VAL A 54 8.90 -6.20 -5.00
CA VAL A 54 10.36 -6.10 -5.16
C VAL A 54 10.93 -4.96 -4.32
N HIS A 55 10.28 -3.79 -4.37
CA HIS A 55 10.75 -2.61 -3.66
C HIS A 55 10.65 -2.74 -2.15
N GLY A 56 9.70 -3.53 -1.68
CA GLY A 56 9.46 -3.68 -0.25
C GLY A 56 10.50 -4.50 0.48
N GLY A 57 11.39 -5.19 -0.22
CA GLY A 57 12.42 -6.01 0.41
C GLY A 57 11.83 -7.09 1.32
N GLY A 58 10.67 -7.63 0.96
CA GLY A 58 9.97 -8.61 1.76
C GLY A 58 8.88 -8.04 2.64
N ASN A 59 8.77 -6.71 2.74
CA ASN A 59 7.71 -6.05 3.50
C ASN A 59 6.67 -5.49 2.52
N PRO A 60 5.49 -6.12 2.40
CA PRO A 60 4.49 -5.70 1.42
C PRO A 60 3.93 -4.31 1.70
N VAL A 61 3.88 -3.89 2.96
CA VAL A 61 3.37 -2.56 3.31
C VAL A 61 4.33 -1.48 2.79
N VAL A 62 5.61 -1.63 3.08
CA VAL A 62 6.62 -0.65 2.65
C VAL A 62 6.69 -0.60 1.12
N GLY A 63 6.70 -1.75 0.46
CA GLY A 63 6.74 -1.79 -0.99
C GLY A 63 5.53 -1.12 -1.62
N LEU A 64 4.36 -1.34 -1.05
CA LEU A 64 3.14 -0.73 -1.54
C LEU A 64 3.13 0.78 -1.32
N GLN A 65 3.61 1.23 -0.16
CA GLN A 65 3.75 2.66 0.12
C GLN A 65 4.65 3.33 -0.92
N GLN A 66 5.78 2.71 -1.23
CA GLN A 66 6.70 3.26 -2.20
C GLN A 66 6.10 3.32 -3.59
N ALA A 67 5.42 2.27 -4.02
CA ALA A 67 4.78 2.23 -5.34
C ALA A 67 3.68 3.29 -5.46
N VAL A 68 2.85 3.41 -4.44
CA VAL A 68 1.77 4.40 -4.41
C VAL A 68 2.35 5.82 -4.41
N ALA A 69 3.38 6.05 -3.61
CA ALA A 69 4.01 7.36 -3.55
C ALA A 69 4.60 7.76 -4.90
N GLN A 70 5.25 6.83 -5.59
CA GLN A 70 5.80 7.11 -6.91
C GLN A 70 4.70 7.42 -7.93
N THR A 71 3.60 6.70 -7.86
CA THR A 71 2.49 6.88 -8.79
C THR A 71 1.89 8.29 -8.67
N HIS A 72 1.80 8.81 -7.46
CA HIS A 72 1.20 10.12 -7.19
C HIS A 72 2.23 11.23 -7.03
N GLY A 73 3.51 10.91 -7.10
CA GLY A 73 4.55 11.92 -6.89
C GLY A 73 4.67 12.37 -5.43
N ILE A 74 4.30 11.52 -4.50
CA ILE A 74 4.39 11.82 -3.07
C ILE A 74 5.79 11.50 -2.58
N ALA A 75 6.36 12.40 -1.78
CA ALA A 75 7.67 12.17 -1.19
C ALA A 75 7.56 11.10 -0.10
N PHE A 76 8.32 10.03 -0.24
CA PHE A 76 8.32 8.94 0.70
C PHE A 76 9.72 8.33 0.81
N THR A 77 10.20 8.22 2.03
CA THR A 77 11.47 7.58 2.32
C THR A 77 11.22 6.41 3.27
N PRO A 78 11.45 5.17 2.84
CA PRO A 78 11.25 4.02 3.71
C PRO A 78 12.13 4.12 4.94
N GLN A 79 11.55 3.83 6.09
CA GLN A 79 12.30 3.77 7.35
C GLN A 79 12.92 2.39 7.51
N ARG A 80 14.05 2.37 8.20
CA ARG A 80 14.77 1.13 8.45
C ARG A 80 14.72 0.74 9.90
#